data_47ddb1e3694441f2ac563323d0988aa5
#
_entry.id   47ddb1e3694441f2ac563323d0988aa5
#
_cell.length_a   1.000
_cell.length_b   1.000
_cell.length_c   1.000
_cell.angle_alpha   90.00
_cell.angle_beta   90.00
_cell.angle_gamma   90.00
#
_symmetry.space_group_name_H-M   'P 1'
#
loop_
_entity.id
_entity.type
_entity.pdbx_description
1 polymer ?
#
loop_
_entity_poly.entity_id
_entity_poly.type
_entity_poly.pdbx_seq_one_letter_code
_entity_poly.pdbx_strand_id
1 'polypeptide(L)'
;MKYFNLFSNILITKGATRILISDLQRNASELYPLELHELIAELKTHSIEDILKDYDKESRSIVQEYINLLLEKEYGFVTENDWDRNFPPLSHEYHEPSIITNVFIELEEISLLKKIKPSVEKLGIKHLVIYSIKPLTAQEFIAIDETFKASVLSGIEIFSPFHQETNLSFIQVLQKNTVRIYSLIFYNCSKSPFKAKDEYRFSLHFLEDDLKLSACGKVELKYFNTNLPKVLEAMNHNSCLYKKIGIDRNGNIKNCPLMIESFGNIHNHSLEEAIVQPDFKKYWDLTKDNIEICKDCEFRYICTDCRAYTENAVKNKKGTDVSKPLKCGYNPHVGRWENWTKNPLKQKIFHSLELR
;
A
#
# COMPACT_ATOMS: atom_id res chain seq x y z
N MET A 1 -27.62 17.99 -28.51
CA MET A 1 -26.96 18.28 -27.22
C MET A 1 -25.87 17.28 -26.99
N LYS A 2 -24.69 17.73 -26.56
CA LYS A 2 -23.56 16.87 -26.28
C LYS A 2 -23.39 16.62 -24.79
N TYR A 3 -23.16 15.39 -24.41
CA TYR A 3 -23.00 14.99 -23.02
C TYR A 3 -21.61 14.37 -22.84
N PHE A 4 -20.89 14.81 -21.81
CA PHE A 4 -19.62 14.20 -21.44
C PHE A 4 -19.88 13.04 -20.47
N ASN A 5 -19.29 11.88 -20.77
CA ASN A 5 -19.39 10.68 -19.94
C ASN A 5 -18.00 10.30 -19.43
N LEU A 6 -17.82 10.36 -18.13
CA LEU A 6 -16.57 9.93 -17.48
C LEU A 6 -16.50 8.40 -17.50
N PHE A 7 -15.34 7.84 -17.86
CA PHE A 7 -15.14 6.39 -17.77
C PHE A 7 -15.21 5.90 -16.33
N SER A 8 -15.81 4.74 -16.11
CA SER A 8 -16.03 4.17 -14.77
C SER A 8 -14.75 3.82 -14.02
N ASN A 9 -13.63 3.59 -14.73
CA ASN A 9 -12.31 3.37 -14.16
C ASN A 9 -11.59 4.66 -13.73
N ILE A 10 -12.18 5.81 -13.93
CA ILE A 10 -11.62 7.10 -13.52
C ILE A 10 -12.14 7.47 -12.15
N LEU A 11 -11.26 7.42 -11.16
CA LEU A 11 -11.55 7.80 -9.79
C LEU A 11 -11.10 9.24 -9.52
N ILE A 12 -12.01 10.07 -9.01
CA ILE A 12 -11.71 11.44 -8.61
C ILE A 12 -11.67 11.49 -7.09
N THR A 13 -10.53 11.84 -6.53
CA THR A 13 -10.36 12.01 -5.09
C THR A 13 -10.18 13.48 -4.76
N LYS A 14 -11.21 14.07 -4.13
CA LYS A 14 -11.16 15.48 -3.71
C LYS A 14 -10.29 15.62 -2.45
N GLY A 15 -9.30 16.51 -2.51
CA GLY A 15 -8.52 16.99 -1.37
C GLY A 15 -8.99 18.37 -0.91
N ALA A 16 -8.25 18.94 0.06
CA ALA A 16 -8.57 20.28 0.58
C ALA A 16 -8.25 21.41 -0.41
N THR A 17 -7.21 21.27 -1.24
CA THR A 17 -6.75 22.34 -2.15
C THR A 17 -6.80 21.96 -3.63
N ARG A 18 -6.97 20.68 -3.95
CA ARG A 18 -6.95 20.16 -5.33
C ARG A 18 -7.59 18.77 -5.40
N ILE A 19 -7.73 18.25 -6.59
CA ILE A 19 -8.19 16.88 -6.82
C ILE A 19 -7.07 16.02 -7.38
N LEU A 20 -7.20 14.71 -7.17
CA LEU A 20 -6.43 13.70 -7.86
C LEU A 20 -7.37 12.94 -8.78
N ILE A 21 -7.07 12.88 -10.06
CA ILE A 21 -7.71 11.98 -11.02
C ILE A 21 -6.84 10.76 -11.18
N SER A 22 -7.40 9.60 -10.88
CA SER A 22 -6.71 8.30 -10.96
C SER A 22 -7.36 7.44 -12.03
N ASP A 23 -6.60 7.07 -13.05
CA ASP A 23 -6.97 6.05 -14.03
C ASP A 23 -6.58 4.68 -13.47
N LEU A 24 -7.57 3.95 -12.98
CA LEU A 24 -7.37 2.64 -12.33
C LEU A 24 -7.02 1.53 -13.33
N GLN A 25 -7.25 1.75 -14.62
CA GLN A 25 -6.87 0.82 -15.68
C GLN A 25 -5.42 1.00 -16.11
N ARG A 26 -4.97 2.26 -16.23
CA ARG A 26 -3.60 2.60 -16.64
C ARG A 26 -2.62 2.67 -15.46
N ASN A 27 -3.10 2.56 -14.23
CA ASN A 27 -2.33 2.73 -12.98
C ASN A 27 -1.62 4.10 -12.92
N ALA A 28 -2.28 5.15 -13.37
CA ALA A 28 -1.76 6.51 -13.44
C ALA A 28 -2.64 7.48 -12.64
N SER A 29 -2.02 8.50 -12.05
CA SER A 29 -2.74 9.54 -11.31
C SER A 29 -2.12 10.90 -11.59
N GLU A 30 -2.97 11.92 -11.78
CA GLU A 30 -2.57 13.29 -12.02
C GLU A 30 -3.35 14.27 -11.13
N LEU A 31 -2.71 15.37 -10.77
CA LEU A 31 -3.28 16.41 -9.92
C LEU A 31 -3.90 17.52 -10.75
N TYR A 32 -5.08 17.98 -10.32
CA TYR A 32 -5.81 19.07 -10.97
C TYR A 32 -6.39 20.05 -9.94
N PRO A 33 -6.74 21.28 -10.34
CA PRO A 33 -7.34 22.25 -9.46
C PRO A 33 -8.77 21.85 -9.08
N LEU A 34 -9.30 22.45 -7.97
CA LEU A 34 -10.63 22.12 -7.45
C LEU A 34 -11.76 22.50 -8.42
N GLU A 35 -11.58 23.53 -9.22
CA GLU A 35 -12.55 24.00 -10.21
C GLU A 35 -12.94 22.91 -11.22
N LEU A 36 -11.96 22.06 -11.59
CA LEU A 36 -12.24 20.91 -12.46
C LEU A 36 -13.18 19.89 -11.80
N HIS A 37 -13.14 19.74 -10.47
CA HIS A 37 -14.07 18.87 -9.75
C HIS A 37 -15.52 19.36 -9.87
N GLU A 38 -15.72 20.67 -9.77
CA GLU A 38 -17.04 21.29 -9.88
C GLU A 38 -17.58 21.11 -11.30
N LEU A 39 -16.78 21.40 -12.30
CA LEU A 39 -17.14 21.16 -13.70
C LEU A 39 -17.49 19.68 -13.97
N ILE A 40 -16.71 18.73 -13.48
CA ILE A 40 -17.02 17.30 -13.66
C ILE A 40 -18.35 16.94 -12.98
N ALA A 41 -18.67 17.55 -11.85
CA ALA A 41 -19.96 17.34 -11.19
C ALA A 41 -21.13 17.87 -12.02
N GLU A 42 -20.98 19.04 -12.66
CA GLU A 42 -21.98 19.60 -13.58
C GLU A 42 -22.13 18.75 -14.85
N LEU A 43 -21.03 18.30 -15.43
CA LEU A 43 -21.02 17.43 -16.62
C LEU A 43 -21.75 16.09 -16.41
N LYS A 44 -21.90 15.63 -15.17
CA LYS A 44 -22.68 14.42 -14.85
C LYS A 44 -24.18 14.62 -15.04
N THR A 45 -24.69 15.83 -14.98
CA THR A 45 -26.11 16.13 -14.93
C THR A 45 -26.62 17.02 -16.08
N HIS A 46 -25.73 17.75 -16.71
CA HIS A 46 -26.08 18.74 -17.75
C HIS A 46 -25.36 18.46 -19.07
N SER A 47 -25.94 18.97 -20.18
CA SER A 47 -25.26 18.96 -21.47
C SER A 47 -24.12 20.00 -21.48
N ILE A 48 -23.12 19.77 -22.34
CA ILE A 48 -22.02 20.74 -22.52
C ILE A 48 -22.55 22.10 -22.94
N GLU A 49 -23.56 22.12 -23.83
CA GLU A 49 -24.14 23.35 -24.28
C GLU A 49 -24.91 24.14 -23.20
N ASP A 50 -25.57 23.42 -22.26
CA ASP A 50 -26.25 24.07 -21.14
C ASP A 50 -25.25 24.65 -20.15
N ILE A 51 -24.23 23.91 -19.78
CA ILE A 51 -23.15 24.41 -18.93
C ILE A 51 -22.52 25.67 -19.54
N LEU A 52 -22.16 25.63 -20.82
CA LEU A 52 -21.56 26.77 -21.50
C LEU A 52 -22.47 28.02 -21.56
N LYS A 53 -23.81 27.89 -21.49
CA LYS A 53 -24.71 29.04 -21.46
C LYS A 53 -24.64 29.82 -20.14
N ASP A 54 -24.38 29.12 -19.03
CA ASP A 54 -24.37 29.69 -17.68
C ASP A 54 -23.10 30.49 -17.37
N TYR A 55 -22.07 30.37 -18.21
CA TYR A 55 -20.79 31.06 -18.05
C TYR A 55 -20.66 32.28 -18.98
N ASP A 56 -19.91 33.30 -18.54
CA ASP A 56 -19.50 34.42 -19.39
C ASP A 56 -18.49 33.98 -20.47
N LYS A 57 -18.16 34.86 -21.41
CA LYS A 57 -17.33 34.52 -22.56
C LYS A 57 -15.93 34.07 -22.20
N GLU A 58 -15.31 34.61 -21.15
CA GLU A 58 -13.97 34.27 -20.70
C GLU A 58 -13.97 32.90 -20.00
N SER A 59 -14.89 32.69 -19.09
CA SER A 59 -15.09 31.43 -18.38
C SER A 59 -15.47 30.28 -19.31
N ARG A 60 -16.22 30.52 -20.37
CA ARG A 60 -16.52 29.50 -21.42
C ARG A 60 -15.26 28.93 -22.06
N SER A 61 -14.26 29.78 -22.31
CA SER A 61 -12.99 29.31 -22.88
C SER A 61 -12.29 28.34 -21.93
N ILE A 62 -12.27 28.67 -20.65
CA ILE A 62 -11.65 27.81 -19.61
C ILE A 62 -12.41 26.48 -19.48
N VAL A 63 -13.73 26.52 -19.45
CA VAL A 63 -14.58 25.30 -19.41
C VAL A 63 -14.32 24.41 -20.62
N GLN A 64 -14.21 25.01 -21.82
CA GLN A 64 -13.91 24.24 -23.04
C GLN A 64 -12.50 23.64 -23.00
N GLU A 65 -11.51 24.35 -22.47
CA GLU A 65 -10.16 23.83 -22.26
C GLU A 65 -10.16 22.63 -21.31
N TYR A 66 -10.90 22.68 -20.21
CA TYR A 66 -11.03 21.54 -19.29
C TYR A 66 -11.73 20.33 -19.93
N ILE A 67 -12.79 20.57 -20.73
CA ILE A 67 -13.45 19.47 -21.46
C ILE A 67 -12.48 18.84 -22.46
N ASN A 68 -11.73 19.65 -23.21
CA ASN A 68 -10.73 19.18 -24.15
C ASN A 68 -9.62 18.40 -23.43
N LEU A 69 -9.14 18.87 -22.27
CA LEU A 69 -8.18 18.18 -21.43
C LEU A 69 -8.68 16.80 -21.01
N LEU A 70 -9.93 16.71 -20.54
CA LEU A 70 -10.52 15.42 -20.13
C LEU A 70 -10.60 14.42 -21.30
N LEU A 71 -10.86 14.92 -22.52
CA LEU A 71 -10.89 14.11 -23.75
C LEU A 71 -9.47 13.70 -24.21
N GLU A 72 -8.53 14.63 -24.22
CA GLU A 72 -7.12 14.35 -24.57
C GLU A 72 -6.46 13.35 -23.63
N LYS A 73 -6.79 13.42 -22.34
CA LYS A 73 -6.33 12.47 -21.33
C LYS A 73 -7.10 11.14 -21.39
N GLU A 74 -8.10 11.05 -22.26
CA GLU A 74 -8.98 9.89 -22.38
C GLU A 74 -9.62 9.49 -21.02
N TYR A 75 -10.05 10.50 -20.25
CA TYR A 75 -10.80 10.26 -19.01
C TYR A 75 -12.29 10.04 -19.25
N GLY A 76 -12.77 10.32 -20.44
CA GLY A 76 -14.15 10.17 -20.84
C GLY A 76 -14.35 10.36 -22.32
N PHE A 77 -15.60 10.43 -22.74
CA PHE A 77 -16.02 10.60 -24.13
C PHE A 77 -17.29 11.44 -24.24
N VAL A 78 -17.60 11.90 -25.43
CA VAL A 78 -18.80 12.71 -25.71
C VAL A 78 -19.80 11.92 -26.53
N THR A 79 -21.08 12.00 -26.14
CA THR A 79 -22.22 11.43 -26.87
C THR A 79 -23.25 12.51 -27.24
N GLU A 80 -24.09 12.23 -28.21
CA GLU A 80 -25.17 13.14 -28.63
C GLU A 80 -26.48 12.96 -27.83
N ASN A 81 -26.51 12.00 -26.95
CA ASN A 81 -27.63 11.68 -26.07
C ASN A 81 -27.11 11.24 -24.69
N ASP A 82 -28.00 11.09 -23.73
CA ASP A 82 -27.67 10.77 -22.33
C ASP A 82 -27.88 9.28 -21.97
N TRP A 83 -28.01 8.39 -22.95
CA TRP A 83 -28.31 6.97 -22.71
C TRP A 83 -27.19 6.24 -21.95
N ASP A 84 -25.94 6.68 -22.06
CA ASP A 84 -24.80 6.12 -21.35
C ASP A 84 -24.89 6.27 -19.82
N ARG A 85 -25.70 7.23 -19.33
CA ARG A 85 -25.99 7.41 -17.90
C ARG A 85 -26.71 6.21 -17.27
N ASN A 86 -27.27 5.33 -18.09
CA ASN A 86 -27.93 4.11 -17.63
C ASN A 86 -26.92 2.99 -17.27
N PHE A 87 -25.65 3.14 -17.60
CA PHE A 87 -24.63 2.17 -17.18
C PHE A 87 -24.32 2.34 -15.70
N PRO A 88 -24.27 1.22 -14.93
CA PRO A 88 -23.94 1.31 -13.52
C PRO A 88 -22.48 1.77 -13.34
N PRO A 89 -22.19 2.57 -12.32
CA PRO A 89 -20.81 2.93 -11.99
C PRO A 89 -20.03 1.70 -11.56
N LEU A 90 -18.70 1.78 -11.64
CA LEU A 90 -17.82 0.76 -11.08
C LEU A 90 -18.11 0.60 -9.57
N SER A 91 -18.31 -0.64 -9.12
CA SER A 91 -18.41 -0.91 -7.69
C SER A 91 -17.06 -0.65 -7.02
N HIS A 92 -17.08 0.11 -5.94
CA HIS A 92 -15.90 0.35 -5.11
C HIS A 92 -15.82 -0.61 -3.91
N GLU A 93 -16.67 -1.63 -3.85
CA GLU A 93 -16.61 -2.66 -2.82
C GLU A 93 -15.34 -3.51 -2.98
N TYR A 94 -14.74 -3.85 -1.86
CA TYR A 94 -13.57 -4.72 -1.81
C TYR A 94 -13.86 -5.97 -1.00
N HIS A 95 -13.75 -7.12 -1.65
CA HIS A 95 -13.96 -8.43 -1.04
C HIS A 95 -12.69 -9.27 -1.16
N GLU A 96 -12.05 -9.52 -0.04
CA GLU A 96 -10.93 -10.45 0.06
C GLU A 96 -11.41 -11.76 0.69
N PRO A 97 -11.44 -12.87 -0.05
CA PRO A 97 -11.97 -14.15 0.44
C PRO A 97 -11.08 -14.80 1.51
N SER A 98 -9.78 -14.52 1.54
CA SER A 98 -8.85 -15.08 2.52
C SER A 98 -9.13 -14.54 3.92
N ILE A 99 -8.96 -15.36 4.96
CA ILE A 99 -9.03 -14.91 6.35
C ILE A 99 -7.87 -13.98 6.65
N ILE A 100 -6.67 -14.38 6.23
CA ILE A 100 -5.43 -13.60 6.27
C ILE A 100 -4.78 -13.66 4.90
N THR A 101 -4.36 -12.51 4.36
CA THR A 101 -3.74 -12.42 3.04
C THR A 101 -2.25 -12.71 3.07
N ASN A 102 -1.56 -12.14 4.04
CA ASN A 102 -0.11 -12.31 4.18
C ASN A 102 0.37 -12.23 5.62
N VAL A 103 1.56 -12.80 5.85
CA VAL A 103 2.31 -12.69 7.10
C VAL A 103 3.62 -11.98 6.81
N PHE A 104 3.98 -11.02 7.65
CA PHE A 104 5.29 -10.38 7.64
C PHE A 104 6.10 -10.82 8.87
N ILE A 105 7.25 -11.45 8.65
CA ILE A 105 8.10 -12.00 9.71
C ILE A 105 9.46 -11.32 9.73
N GLU A 106 9.85 -10.82 10.90
CA GLU A 106 11.23 -10.50 11.21
C GLU A 106 11.91 -11.80 11.66
N LEU A 107 12.68 -12.40 10.77
CA LEU A 107 13.23 -13.76 10.93
C LEU A 107 14.64 -13.73 11.49
N GLU A 108 14.85 -14.37 12.63
CA GLU A 108 16.17 -14.66 13.18
C GLU A 108 16.59 -16.11 12.92
N GLU A 109 15.64 -17.07 13.04
CA GLU A 109 15.89 -18.49 12.84
C GLU A 109 14.81 -19.12 11.94
N ILE A 110 15.25 -19.91 10.96
CA ILE A 110 14.39 -20.59 10.00
C ILE A 110 13.43 -21.58 10.68
N SER A 111 13.82 -22.16 11.80
CA SER A 111 13.00 -23.09 12.58
C SER A 111 11.64 -22.53 12.94
N LEU A 112 11.54 -21.20 13.07
CA LEU A 112 10.31 -20.46 13.33
C LEU A 112 9.22 -20.71 12.27
N LEU A 113 9.62 -20.84 11.00
CA LEU A 113 8.70 -21.05 9.89
C LEU A 113 7.94 -22.37 9.98
N LYS A 114 8.54 -23.41 10.55
CA LYS A 114 7.88 -24.69 10.77
C LYS A 114 6.73 -24.59 11.76
N LYS A 115 6.82 -23.66 12.73
CA LYS A 115 5.76 -23.44 13.73
C LYS A 115 4.54 -22.74 13.14
N ILE A 116 4.75 -21.84 12.19
CA ILE A 116 3.62 -21.11 11.56
C ILE A 116 2.99 -21.86 10.39
N LYS A 117 3.66 -22.89 9.83
CA LYS A 117 3.16 -23.64 8.66
C LYS A 117 1.73 -24.16 8.84
N PRO A 118 1.34 -24.80 9.97
CA PRO A 118 -0.04 -25.25 10.16
C PRO A 118 -1.06 -24.11 10.08
N SER A 119 -0.74 -22.95 10.67
CA SER A 119 -1.61 -21.77 10.61
C SER A 119 -1.66 -21.17 9.20
N VAL A 120 -0.57 -21.22 8.43
CA VAL A 120 -0.56 -20.78 7.02
C VAL A 120 -1.58 -21.56 6.20
N GLU A 121 -1.64 -22.87 6.39
CA GLU A 121 -2.59 -23.74 5.71
C GLU A 121 -4.03 -23.48 6.17
N LYS A 122 -4.27 -23.45 7.47
CA LYS A 122 -5.59 -23.30 8.07
C LYS A 122 -6.24 -21.93 7.79
N LEU A 123 -5.42 -20.86 7.76
CA LEU A 123 -5.89 -19.51 7.48
C LEU A 123 -5.90 -19.18 5.98
N GLY A 124 -5.40 -20.07 5.12
CA GLY A 124 -5.36 -19.88 3.69
C GLY A 124 -4.37 -18.79 3.24
N ILE A 125 -3.26 -18.60 3.98
CA ILE A 125 -2.30 -17.53 3.73
C ILE A 125 -1.56 -17.78 2.42
N LYS A 126 -1.64 -16.81 1.50
CA LYS A 126 -1.05 -16.92 0.15
C LYS A 126 0.35 -16.34 0.04
N HIS A 127 0.68 -15.35 0.86
CA HIS A 127 1.94 -14.60 0.76
C HIS A 127 2.65 -14.51 2.09
N LEU A 128 3.98 -14.67 2.04
CA LEU A 128 4.88 -14.51 3.16
C LEU A 128 5.95 -13.48 2.80
N VAL A 129 6.15 -12.49 3.67
CA VAL A 129 7.24 -11.53 3.60
C VAL A 129 8.20 -11.83 4.73
N ILE A 130 9.44 -12.14 4.39
CA ILE A 130 10.51 -12.45 5.35
C ILE A 130 11.53 -11.32 5.34
N TYR A 131 11.73 -10.69 6.47
CA TYR A 131 12.86 -9.83 6.73
C TYR A 131 13.87 -10.58 7.59
N SER A 132 14.94 -11.06 6.97
CA SER A 132 16.00 -11.78 7.70
C SER A 132 16.96 -10.79 8.35
N ILE A 133 17.26 -11.01 9.62
CA ILE A 133 18.19 -10.18 10.38
C ILE A 133 19.65 -10.55 10.04
N LYS A 134 19.87 -11.79 9.66
CA LYS A 134 21.19 -12.36 9.30
C LYS A 134 21.24 -12.71 7.81
N PRO A 135 22.41 -12.66 7.18
CA PRO A 135 22.57 -13.20 5.84
C PRO A 135 22.12 -14.66 5.78
N LEU A 136 21.40 -15.02 4.74
CA LEU A 136 20.95 -16.39 4.50
C LEU A 136 21.85 -17.08 3.47
N THR A 137 22.19 -18.34 3.74
CA THR A 137 22.87 -19.23 2.79
C THR A 137 21.90 -19.75 1.73
N ALA A 138 22.42 -20.26 0.61
CA ALA A 138 21.59 -20.86 -0.44
C ALA A 138 20.74 -22.02 0.08
N GLN A 139 21.28 -22.84 0.98
CA GLN A 139 20.57 -23.94 1.63
C GLN A 139 19.42 -23.44 2.50
N GLU A 140 19.60 -22.33 3.19
CA GLU A 140 18.54 -21.72 4.00
C GLU A 140 17.41 -21.16 3.15
N PHE A 141 17.71 -20.50 2.02
CA PHE A 141 16.66 -20.10 1.06
C PHE A 141 15.87 -21.29 0.53
N ILE A 142 16.56 -22.38 0.17
CA ILE A 142 15.92 -23.63 -0.27
C ILE A 142 15.07 -24.23 0.86
N ALA A 143 15.58 -24.27 2.08
CA ALA A 143 14.87 -24.80 3.24
C ALA A 143 13.62 -23.99 3.57
N ILE A 144 13.64 -22.65 3.37
CA ILE A 144 12.48 -21.77 3.49
C ILE A 144 11.41 -22.19 2.47
N ASP A 145 11.75 -22.32 1.20
CA ASP A 145 10.80 -22.73 0.14
C ASP A 145 10.25 -24.13 0.39
N GLU A 146 11.12 -25.10 0.73
CA GLU A 146 10.74 -26.49 1.01
C GLU A 146 9.83 -26.62 2.25
N THR A 147 9.97 -25.74 3.25
CA THR A 147 9.10 -25.73 4.44
C THR A 147 7.64 -25.61 4.02
N PHE A 148 7.34 -24.85 2.97
CA PHE A 148 5.98 -24.63 2.48
C PHE A 148 5.63 -25.46 1.24
N LYS A 149 6.45 -26.48 0.89
CA LYS A 149 6.11 -27.44 -0.14
C LYS A 149 4.78 -28.13 0.18
N ALA A 150 3.91 -28.25 -0.83
CA ALA A 150 2.57 -28.79 -0.68
C ALA A 150 1.65 -27.98 0.27
N SER A 151 1.90 -26.68 0.46
CA SER A 151 1.00 -25.75 1.15
C SER A 151 0.26 -24.85 0.17
N VAL A 152 -0.72 -24.10 0.70
CA VAL A 152 -1.47 -23.08 -0.07
C VAL A 152 -0.65 -21.81 -0.33
N LEU A 153 0.53 -21.67 0.28
CA LEU A 153 1.41 -20.52 0.11
C LEU A 153 1.92 -20.46 -1.33
N SER A 154 1.62 -19.39 -2.02
CA SER A 154 1.95 -19.19 -3.44
C SER A 154 3.17 -18.30 -3.64
N GLY A 155 3.46 -17.38 -2.72
CA GLY A 155 4.53 -16.40 -2.89
C GLY A 155 5.32 -16.09 -1.61
N ILE A 156 6.65 -16.02 -1.75
CA ILE A 156 7.57 -15.62 -0.68
C ILE A 156 8.42 -14.46 -1.21
N GLU A 157 8.42 -13.36 -0.49
CA GLU A 157 9.35 -12.24 -0.66
C GLU A 157 10.37 -12.27 0.47
N ILE A 158 11.66 -12.13 0.14
CA ILE A 158 12.72 -12.21 1.15
C ILE A 158 13.65 -11.00 1.04
N PHE A 159 13.79 -10.30 2.17
CA PHE A 159 14.82 -9.30 2.42
C PHE A 159 15.93 -9.96 3.24
N SER A 160 17.16 -9.95 2.76
CA SER A 160 18.31 -10.52 3.46
C SER A 160 19.51 -9.58 3.39
N PRO A 161 20.32 -9.45 4.45
CA PRO A 161 21.59 -8.77 4.31
C PRO A 161 22.44 -9.42 3.24
N PHE A 162 23.15 -8.59 2.45
CA PHE A 162 24.06 -9.09 1.44
C PHE A 162 25.26 -9.81 2.09
N HIS A 163 25.68 -10.91 1.48
CA HIS A 163 26.90 -11.64 1.84
C HIS A 163 27.75 -11.89 0.59
N GLN A 164 29.09 -11.97 0.76
CA GLN A 164 30.02 -12.13 -0.36
C GLN A 164 29.79 -13.40 -1.21
N GLU A 165 29.20 -14.43 -0.61
CA GLU A 165 28.81 -15.65 -1.34
C GLU A 165 27.60 -15.47 -2.25
N THR A 166 26.88 -14.36 -2.15
CA THR A 166 25.73 -14.03 -3.01
C THR A 166 26.21 -13.62 -4.42
N ASN A 167 26.78 -14.57 -5.12
CA ASN A 167 27.30 -14.44 -6.48
C ASN A 167 26.34 -15.05 -7.52
N LEU A 168 26.73 -15.05 -8.78
CA LEU A 168 25.89 -15.57 -9.86
C LEU A 168 25.55 -17.04 -9.70
N SER A 169 26.51 -17.89 -9.23
CA SER A 169 26.24 -19.32 -9.00
C SER A 169 25.25 -19.54 -7.87
N PHE A 170 25.31 -18.73 -6.81
CA PHE A 170 24.32 -18.72 -5.74
C PHE A 170 22.90 -18.47 -6.29
N ILE A 171 22.71 -17.45 -7.11
CA ILE A 171 21.41 -17.15 -7.71
C ILE A 171 20.93 -18.26 -8.64
N GLN A 172 21.84 -18.87 -9.42
CA GLN A 172 21.49 -20.02 -10.27
C GLN A 172 21.02 -21.24 -9.45
N VAL A 173 21.64 -21.48 -8.30
CA VAL A 173 21.20 -22.54 -7.37
C VAL A 173 19.79 -22.25 -6.84
N LEU A 174 19.49 -21.01 -6.45
CA LEU A 174 18.14 -20.62 -6.00
C LEU A 174 17.11 -20.77 -7.12
N GLN A 175 17.43 -20.29 -8.32
CA GLN A 175 16.52 -20.39 -9.46
C GLN A 175 16.15 -21.84 -9.80
N LYS A 176 17.08 -22.78 -9.64
CA LYS A 176 16.84 -24.20 -9.90
C LYS A 176 16.04 -24.89 -8.79
N ASN A 177 16.24 -24.50 -7.53
CA ASN A 177 15.80 -25.29 -6.37
C ASN A 177 14.67 -24.65 -5.55
N THR A 178 14.20 -23.43 -5.90
CA THR A 178 13.06 -22.80 -5.23
C THR A 178 11.92 -22.58 -6.22
N VAL A 179 10.69 -22.49 -5.75
CA VAL A 179 9.50 -22.34 -6.61
C VAL A 179 8.65 -21.16 -6.18
N ARG A 180 8.51 -20.92 -4.88
CA ARG A 180 7.61 -19.92 -4.30
C ARG A 180 8.25 -18.55 -4.10
N ILE A 181 9.59 -18.49 -4.09
CA ILE A 181 10.29 -17.21 -3.98
C ILE A 181 10.04 -16.43 -5.28
N TYR A 182 9.37 -15.29 -5.17
CA TYR A 182 9.08 -14.41 -6.31
C TYR A 182 9.86 -13.08 -6.27
N SER A 183 10.40 -12.72 -5.09
CA SER A 183 11.17 -11.48 -4.89
C SER A 183 12.30 -11.71 -3.90
N LEU A 184 13.52 -11.32 -4.30
CA LEU A 184 14.72 -11.34 -3.48
C LEU A 184 15.33 -9.94 -3.44
N ILE A 185 15.48 -9.42 -2.23
CA ILE A 185 16.09 -8.12 -1.99
C ILE A 185 17.28 -8.31 -1.06
N PHE A 186 18.50 -8.12 -1.60
CA PHE A 186 19.72 -8.10 -0.81
C PHE A 186 20.05 -6.65 -0.45
N TYR A 187 20.09 -6.34 0.83
CA TYR A 187 20.40 -5.01 1.35
C TYR A 187 21.78 -4.94 2.00
N ASN A 188 22.27 -3.74 2.28
CA ASN A 188 23.63 -3.49 2.75
C ASN A 188 24.69 -4.00 1.76
N CYS A 189 24.47 -3.74 0.47
CA CYS A 189 25.29 -4.18 -0.63
C CYS A 189 26.00 -2.97 -1.27
N SER A 190 27.21 -2.65 -0.83
CA SER A 190 27.95 -1.46 -1.27
C SER A 190 28.17 -1.40 -2.79
N LYS A 191 28.15 -2.54 -3.47
CA LYS A 191 28.24 -2.66 -4.92
C LYS A 191 27.55 -3.92 -5.38
N SER A 192 26.63 -3.81 -6.33
CA SER A 192 26.01 -4.98 -6.95
C SER A 192 27.07 -5.93 -7.50
N PRO A 193 27.06 -7.22 -7.10
CA PRO A 193 28.09 -8.18 -7.51
C PRO A 193 28.01 -8.51 -9.01
N PHE A 194 26.84 -8.32 -9.63
CA PHE A 194 26.57 -8.49 -11.05
C PHE A 194 25.29 -7.75 -11.43
N LYS A 195 25.06 -7.56 -12.72
CA LYS A 195 23.79 -7.00 -13.21
C LYS A 195 22.71 -8.07 -13.14
N ALA A 196 21.63 -7.78 -12.43
CA ALA A 196 20.45 -8.65 -12.42
C ALA A 196 19.89 -8.80 -13.82
N LYS A 197 19.44 -10.00 -14.19
CA LYS A 197 18.80 -10.29 -15.47
C LYS A 197 17.28 -10.39 -15.29
N ASP A 198 16.54 -9.94 -16.28
CA ASP A 198 15.08 -10.05 -16.31
C ASP A 198 14.58 -11.50 -16.52
N GLU A 199 15.48 -12.42 -16.84
CA GLU A 199 15.19 -13.84 -17.12
C GLU A 199 15.02 -14.69 -15.85
N TYR A 200 15.32 -14.16 -14.66
CA TYR A 200 15.12 -14.90 -13.43
C TYR A 200 13.63 -15.08 -13.13
N ARG A 201 13.25 -16.25 -12.59
CA ARG A 201 11.88 -16.53 -12.17
C ARG A 201 11.38 -15.61 -11.04
N PHE A 202 12.28 -15.00 -10.32
CA PHE A 202 12.04 -14.03 -9.25
C PHE A 202 12.65 -12.68 -9.58
N SER A 203 12.07 -11.61 -9.08
CA SER A 203 12.73 -10.30 -9.10
C SER A 203 13.95 -10.30 -8.18
N LEU A 204 15.03 -9.66 -8.61
CA LEU A 204 16.29 -9.62 -7.87
C LEU A 204 16.77 -8.18 -7.75
N HIS A 205 16.93 -7.71 -6.51
CA HIS A 205 17.37 -6.35 -6.20
C HIS A 205 18.54 -6.35 -5.24
N PHE A 206 19.51 -5.46 -5.49
CA PHE A 206 20.62 -5.17 -4.60
C PHE A 206 20.51 -3.71 -4.15
N LEU A 207 20.43 -3.48 -2.84
CA LEU A 207 20.29 -2.17 -2.24
C LEU A 207 21.55 -1.82 -1.46
N GLU A 208 22.09 -0.62 -1.68
CA GLU A 208 23.26 -0.12 -0.95
C GLU A 208 22.92 0.21 0.50
N ASP A 209 21.70 0.70 0.72
CA ASP A 209 21.23 1.09 2.05
C ASP A 209 21.20 -0.09 3.03
N ASP A 210 21.52 0.20 4.30
CA ASP A 210 21.20 -0.67 5.42
C ASP A 210 19.68 -0.58 5.67
N LEU A 211 18.95 -1.55 5.15
CA LEU A 211 17.49 -1.57 5.21
C LEU A 211 17.02 -1.98 6.62
N LYS A 212 16.74 -0.98 7.46
CA LYS A 212 16.13 -1.22 8.77
C LYS A 212 14.62 -1.32 8.65
N LEU A 213 13.98 -2.20 9.42
CA LEU A 213 12.52 -2.25 9.50
C LEU A 213 11.91 -0.90 9.89
N SER A 214 12.59 -0.15 10.75
CA SER A 214 12.20 1.22 11.11
C SER A 214 12.12 2.19 9.93
N ALA A 215 12.70 1.87 8.77
CA ALA A 215 12.52 2.64 7.55
C ALA A 215 11.12 2.48 6.93
N CYS A 216 10.36 1.45 7.32
CA CYS A 216 8.99 1.24 6.87
C CYS A 216 8.05 2.41 7.25
N GLY A 217 6.98 2.58 6.50
CA GLY A 217 5.97 3.62 6.73
C GLY A 217 6.35 5.01 6.22
N LYS A 218 7.40 5.15 5.40
CA LYS A 218 7.69 6.39 4.68
C LYS A 218 6.56 6.68 3.68
N VAL A 219 6.13 7.95 3.65
CA VAL A 219 5.11 8.43 2.73
C VAL A 219 5.77 9.35 1.71
N GLU A 220 5.95 8.84 0.50
CA GLU A 220 6.57 9.54 -0.63
C GLU A 220 5.84 9.15 -1.93
N LEU A 221 5.78 10.05 -2.91
CA LEU A 221 5.06 9.84 -4.18
C LEU A 221 5.48 8.55 -4.92
N LYS A 222 6.76 8.18 -4.85
CA LYS A 222 7.29 6.97 -5.50
C LYS A 222 6.71 5.65 -4.95
N TYR A 223 6.09 5.68 -3.76
CA TYR A 223 5.45 4.52 -3.14
C TYR A 223 3.94 4.50 -3.32
N PHE A 224 3.38 5.53 -3.97
CA PHE A 224 1.95 5.57 -4.23
C PHE A 224 1.58 4.59 -5.33
N ASN A 225 0.44 3.95 -5.17
CA ASN A 225 0.03 2.89 -6.08
C ASN A 225 -1.44 3.06 -6.49
N THR A 226 -1.66 3.28 -7.77
CA THR A 226 -2.99 3.49 -8.39
C THR A 226 -3.64 2.16 -8.82
N ASN A 227 -3.02 1.02 -8.55
CA ASN A 227 -3.55 -0.30 -8.90
C ASN A 227 -4.94 -0.52 -8.29
N LEU A 228 -5.91 -0.95 -9.10
CA LEU A 228 -7.31 -1.11 -8.71
C LEU A 228 -7.53 -1.88 -7.40
N PRO A 229 -6.97 -3.10 -7.19
CA PRO A 229 -7.14 -3.82 -5.92
C PRO A 229 -6.64 -3.04 -4.71
N LYS A 230 -5.52 -2.32 -4.83
CA LYS A 230 -4.96 -1.52 -3.74
C LYS A 230 -5.80 -0.30 -3.41
N VAL A 231 -6.34 0.36 -4.43
CA VAL A 231 -7.25 1.50 -4.25
C VAL A 231 -8.54 1.04 -3.59
N LEU A 232 -9.14 -0.05 -4.04
CA LEU A 232 -10.36 -0.59 -3.43
C LEU A 232 -10.11 -1.05 -1.98
N GLU A 233 -8.98 -1.70 -1.69
CA GLU A 233 -8.59 -2.03 -0.31
C GLU A 233 -8.51 -0.75 0.55
N ALA A 234 -7.86 0.31 0.05
CA ALA A 234 -7.69 1.56 0.79
C ALA A 234 -8.99 2.34 1.01
N MET A 235 -9.96 2.22 0.11
CA MET A 235 -11.30 2.83 0.25
C MET A 235 -12.15 2.13 1.32
N ASN A 236 -11.97 0.83 1.50
CA ASN A 236 -12.82 0.02 2.39
C ASN A 236 -12.13 -0.33 3.71
N HIS A 237 -10.80 -0.46 3.73
CA HIS A 237 -10.04 -0.98 4.85
C HIS A 237 -8.71 -0.25 5.05
N ASN A 238 -8.02 -0.59 6.11
CA ASN A 238 -6.66 -0.11 6.34
C ASN A 238 -5.69 -0.77 5.34
N SER A 239 -5.15 -0.01 4.42
CA SER A 239 -4.29 -0.50 3.33
C SER A 239 -2.99 -1.19 3.79
N CYS A 240 -2.59 -1.01 5.06
CA CYS A 240 -1.40 -1.65 5.63
C CYS A 240 -1.70 -2.87 6.51
N LEU A 241 -2.82 -2.85 7.26
CA LEU A 241 -3.07 -3.84 8.33
C LEU A 241 -4.25 -4.79 8.05
N TYR A 242 -5.08 -4.50 7.04
CA TYR A 242 -6.25 -5.33 6.77
C TYR A 242 -5.85 -6.76 6.41
N LYS A 243 -6.35 -7.73 7.18
CA LYS A 243 -6.09 -9.17 7.01
C LYS A 243 -4.59 -9.52 6.94
N LYS A 244 -3.75 -8.82 7.71
CA LYS A 244 -2.30 -9.06 7.78
C LYS A 244 -1.88 -9.38 9.20
N ILE A 245 -0.83 -10.18 9.32
CA ILE A 245 -0.18 -10.55 10.59
C ILE A 245 1.29 -10.17 10.51
N GLY A 246 1.80 -9.59 11.59
CA GLY A 246 3.23 -9.38 11.81
C GLY A 246 3.77 -10.33 12.87
N ILE A 247 5.00 -10.81 12.71
CA ILE A 247 5.71 -11.55 13.72
C ILE A 247 7.07 -10.89 13.90
N ASP A 248 7.37 -10.44 15.11
CA ASP A 248 8.67 -9.82 15.40
C ASP A 248 9.75 -10.87 15.66
N ARG A 249 11.02 -10.42 15.80
CA ARG A 249 12.18 -11.29 16.04
C ARG A 249 12.06 -12.17 17.28
N ASN A 250 11.28 -11.74 18.26
CA ASN A 250 11.05 -12.50 19.51
C ASN A 250 9.89 -13.50 19.36
N GLY A 251 9.28 -13.61 18.18
CA GLY A 251 8.12 -14.47 17.92
C GLY A 251 6.80 -13.91 18.39
N ASN A 252 6.71 -12.63 18.79
CA ASN A 252 5.46 -12.03 19.20
C ASN A 252 4.55 -11.79 17.98
N ILE A 253 3.29 -12.23 18.10
CA ILE A 253 2.28 -12.10 17.05
C ILE A 253 1.62 -10.74 17.21
N LYS A 254 1.63 -9.94 16.14
CA LYS A 254 1.20 -8.55 16.08
C LYS A 254 0.43 -8.27 14.78
N ASN A 255 -0.16 -7.09 14.64
CA ASN A 255 -0.69 -6.65 13.33
C ASN A 255 0.45 -6.29 12.34
N CYS A 256 1.56 -5.78 12.86
CA CYS A 256 2.79 -5.49 12.12
C CYS A 256 3.98 -5.71 13.08
N PRO A 257 5.15 -6.21 12.63
CA PRO A 257 6.30 -6.45 13.52
C PRO A 257 6.71 -5.22 14.34
N LEU A 258 6.49 -4.02 13.78
CA LEU A 258 6.84 -2.73 14.39
C LEU A 258 5.82 -2.21 15.42
N MET A 259 4.65 -2.83 15.56
CA MET A 259 3.66 -2.40 16.55
C MET A 259 4.05 -2.92 17.93
N ILE A 260 3.67 -2.15 18.97
CA ILE A 260 3.99 -2.48 20.37
C ILE A 260 3.11 -3.63 20.86
N GLU A 261 1.80 -3.59 20.51
CA GLU A 261 0.81 -4.53 20.99
C GLU A 261 1.03 -5.93 20.44
N SER A 262 1.07 -6.92 21.34
CA SER A 262 1.21 -8.33 21.02
C SER A 262 -0.05 -9.10 21.42
N PHE A 263 -0.42 -10.06 20.57
CA PHE A 263 -1.57 -10.95 20.73
C PHE A 263 -1.16 -12.40 20.97
N GLY A 264 -0.01 -12.58 21.58
CA GLY A 264 0.58 -13.87 21.88
C GLY A 264 1.98 -14.05 21.27
N ASN A 265 2.54 -15.23 21.45
CA ASN A 265 3.84 -15.55 20.91
C ASN A 265 3.77 -16.92 20.23
N ILE A 266 4.36 -17.06 19.02
CA ILE A 266 4.30 -18.29 18.21
C ILE A 266 4.92 -19.51 18.85
N HIS A 267 5.65 -19.34 19.96
CA HIS A 267 6.14 -20.47 20.75
C HIS A 267 5.02 -21.17 21.53
N ASN A 268 3.96 -20.43 21.88
CA ASN A 268 2.89 -20.89 22.76
C ASN A 268 1.49 -20.67 22.17
N HIS A 269 1.34 -19.90 21.09
CA HIS A 269 0.06 -19.57 20.47
C HIS A 269 0.12 -19.78 18.95
N SER A 270 -0.98 -20.21 18.38
CA SER A 270 -1.19 -20.24 16.93
C SER A 270 -1.58 -18.86 16.41
N LEU A 271 -1.47 -18.65 15.08
CA LEU A 271 -1.96 -17.40 14.49
C LEU A 271 -3.48 -17.29 14.60
N GLU A 272 -4.20 -18.40 14.55
CA GLU A 272 -5.66 -18.46 14.74
C GLU A 272 -6.11 -17.96 16.11
N GLU A 273 -5.40 -18.35 17.15
CA GLU A 273 -5.66 -17.88 18.51
C GLU A 273 -5.40 -16.38 18.65
N ALA A 274 -4.39 -15.86 17.97
CA ALA A 274 -4.08 -14.43 17.98
C ALA A 274 -5.16 -13.59 17.29
N ILE A 275 -5.64 -13.99 16.12
CA ILE A 275 -6.61 -13.19 15.34
C ILE A 275 -8.01 -13.12 15.93
N VAL A 276 -8.37 -14.01 16.85
CA VAL A 276 -9.67 -13.99 17.54
C VAL A 276 -9.63 -13.19 18.85
N GLN A 277 -8.42 -12.74 19.27
CA GLN A 277 -8.32 -11.92 20.47
C GLN A 277 -8.99 -10.56 20.29
N PRO A 278 -9.53 -9.99 21.36
CA PRO A 278 -10.03 -8.62 21.37
C PRO A 278 -8.96 -7.66 20.80
N ASP A 279 -9.41 -6.67 20.07
CA ASP A 279 -8.59 -5.61 19.49
C ASP A 279 -7.60 -6.01 18.38
N PHE A 280 -7.39 -7.31 18.07
CA PHE A 280 -6.53 -7.68 16.92
C PHE A 280 -6.99 -7.01 15.62
N LYS A 281 -8.31 -6.93 15.40
CA LYS A 281 -8.91 -6.37 14.19
C LYS A 281 -9.26 -4.89 14.30
N LYS A 282 -8.88 -4.19 15.38
CA LYS A 282 -9.31 -2.80 15.64
C LYS A 282 -8.91 -1.78 14.56
N TYR A 283 -7.87 -2.07 13.79
CA TYR A 283 -7.42 -1.20 12.72
C TYR A 283 -7.91 -1.63 11.32
N TRP A 284 -8.53 -2.81 11.19
CA TRP A 284 -8.85 -3.36 9.87
C TRP A 284 -9.76 -2.45 9.05
N ASP A 285 -10.76 -1.84 9.69
CA ASP A 285 -11.73 -0.97 9.03
C ASP A 285 -11.42 0.53 9.22
N LEU A 286 -10.20 0.84 9.66
CA LEU A 286 -9.74 2.22 9.78
C LEU A 286 -9.22 2.72 8.44
N THR A 287 -10.09 3.29 7.63
CA THR A 287 -9.73 3.93 6.36
C THR A 287 -9.13 5.33 6.59
N LYS A 288 -8.48 5.88 5.57
CA LYS A 288 -7.93 7.24 5.65
C LYS A 288 -9.00 8.33 5.72
N ASP A 289 -10.24 8.04 5.36
CA ASP A 289 -11.37 8.96 5.57
C ASP A 289 -11.69 9.20 7.06
N ASN A 290 -11.21 8.29 7.92
CA ASN A 290 -11.36 8.39 9.38
C ASN A 290 -10.08 8.83 10.11
N ILE A 291 -9.01 9.15 9.35
CA ILE A 291 -7.73 9.60 9.92
C ILE A 291 -7.63 11.11 9.75
N GLU A 292 -7.35 11.81 10.86
CA GLU A 292 -7.22 13.27 10.85
C GLU A 292 -6.16 13.74 9.85
N ILE A 293 -6.46 14.84 9.16
CA ILE A 293 -5.69 15.39 8.04
C ILE A 293 -5.73 14.50 6.79
N CYS A 294 -5.64 13.16 6.92
CA CYS A 294 -5.69 12.27 5.75
C CYS A 294 -7.05 12.26 5.06
N LYS A 295 -8.16 12.47 5.79
CA LYS A 295 -9.52 12.59 5.24
C LYS A 295 -9.64 13.71 4.20
N ASP A 296 -8.83 14.75 4.35
CA ASP A 296 -8.81 15.93 3.46
C ASP A 296 -7.71 15.84 2.38
N CYS A 297 -7.04 14.67 2.26
CA CYS A 297 -5.92 14.46 1.34
C CYS A 297 -6.39 13.81 0.03
N GLU A 298 -6.01 14.38 -1.10
CA GLU A 298 -6.30 13.84 -2.43
C GLU A 298 -5.60 12.49 -2.70
N PHE A 299 -4.49 12.22 -2.02
CA PHE A 299 -3.73 10.96 -2.19
C PHE A 299 -4.24 9.81 -1.31
N ARG A 300 -5.31 9.98 -0.52
CA ARG A 300 -5.69 9.03 0.54
C ARG A 300 -5.92 7.60 0.08
N TYR A 301 -6.39 7.38 -1.14
CA TYR A 301 -6.68 6.03 -1.65
C TYR A 301 -5.50 5.36 -2.38
N ILE A 302 -4.47 6.13 -2.75
CA ILE A 302 -3.27 5.58 -3.37
C ILE A 302 -2.05 5.53 -2.43
N CYS A 303 -2.21 6.10 -1.22
CA CYS A 303 -1.17 6.19 -0.19
C CYS A 303 -1.35 5.09 0.84
N THR A 304 -0.24 4.42 1.22
CA THR A 304 -0.25 3.42 2.30
C THR A 304 -0.36 4.09 3.67
N ASP A 305 -1.20 3.55 4.55
CA ASP A 305 -1.31 3.99 5.93
C ASP A 305 -0.36 3.21 6.85
N CYS A 306 0.35 3.90 7.74
CA CYS A 306 1.20 3.28 8.75
C CYS A 306 0.67 3.58 10.16
N ARG A 307 0.23 2.54 10.87
CA ARG A 307 -0.24 2.66 12.26
C ARG A 307 0.83 2.36 13.31
N ALA A 308 1.97 1.80 12.92
CA ALA A 308 3.12 1.62 13.81
C ALA A 308 3.82 2.96 14.13
N TYR A 309 3.83 3.88 13.17
CA TYR A 309 4.40 5.21 13.33
C TYR A 309 3.34 6.27 13.04
N THR A 310 2.73 6.82 14.09
CA THR A 310 1.73 7.88 14.03
C THR A 310 2.17 9.09 14.85
N GLU A 311 1.57 10.23 14.62
CA GLU A 311 1.78 11.44 15.44
C GLU A 311 1.24 11.28 16.88
N ASN A 312 0.41 10.24 17.11
CA ASN A 312 -0.21 9.89 18.41
C ASN A 312 -0.88 11.08 19.12
N ALA A 313 -1.48 11.96 18.33
CA ALA A 313 -2.06 13.21 18.79
C ALA A 313 -3.58 13.13 19.02
N VAL A 314 -4.27 12.24 18.29
CA VAL A 314 -5.73 12.16 18.27
C VAL A 314 -6.20 10.72 18.41
N LYS A 315 -7.18 10.51 19.29
CA LYS A 315 -7.88 9.22 19.45
C LYS A 315 -9.37 9.40 19.18
N ASN A 316 -9.98 8.43 18.53
CA ASN A 316 -11.44 8.40 18.36
C ASN A 316 -12.18 8.01 19.67
N LYS A 317 -13.51 8.01 19.63
CA LYS A 317 -14.37 7.66 20.79
C LYS A 317 -14.10 6.24 21.35
N LYS A 318 -13.54 5.33 20.57
CA LYS A 318 -13.16 3.97 20.96
C LYS A 318 -11.72 3.87 21.49
N GLY A 319 -11.00 5.01 21.61
CA GLY A 319 -9.60 5.05 22.04
C GLY A 319 -8.58 4.63 20.97
N THR A 320 -9.03 4.36 19.74
CA THR A 320 -8.14 4.02 18.62
C THR A 320 -7.43 5.28 18.14
N ASP A 321 -6.12 5.20 17.92
CA ASP A 321 -5.34 6.28 17.34
C ASP A 321 -5.73 6.52 15.87
N VAL A 322 -6.21 7.73 15.60
CA VAL A 322 -6.62 8.21 14.28
C VAL A 322 -5.73 9.36 13.78
N SER A 323 -4.54 9.47 14.35
CA SER A 323 -3.57 10.49 13.96
C SER A 323 -2.96 10.18 12.59
N LYS A 324 -2.49 11.22 11.94
CA LYS A 324 -1.72 11.13 10.69
C LYS A 324 -0.49 10.24 10.85
N PRO A 325 -0.06 9.49 9.81
CA PRO A 325 1.23 8.81 9.80
C PRO A 325 2.40 9.76 10.06
N LEU A 326 3.27 9.40 11.01
CA LEU A 326 4.38 10.25 11.47
C LEU A 326 5.35 10.65 10.34
N LYS A 327 5.65 9.70 9.45
CA LYS A 327 6.60 9.86 8.34
C LYS A 327 5.98 10.49 7.09
N CYS A 328 4.79 11.09 7.23
CA CYS A 328 4.15 11.86 6.17
C CYS A 328 4.48 13.33 6.31
N GLY A 329 5.19 13.90 5.33
CA GLY A 329 5.48 15.33 5.26
C GLY A 329 4.43 16.14 4.50
N TYR A 330 3.42 15.54 3.90
CA TYR A 330 2.43 16.25 3.10
C TYR A 330 1.35 16.94 3.94
N ASN A 331 1.04 18.20 3.63
CA ASN A 331 -0.09 18.93 4.21
C ASN A 331 -1.12 19.25 3.10
N PRO A 332 -2.31 18.59 3.10
CA PRO A 332 -3.32 18.78 2.05
C PRO A 332 -3.96 20.18 2.07
N HIS A 333 -3.97 20.87 3.22
CA HIS A 333 -4.57 22.20 3.34
C HIS A 333 -3.74 23.33 2.71
N VAL A 334 -2.46 23.06 2.44
CA VAL A 334 -1.57 23.98 1.71
C VAL A 334 -0.97 23.35 0.45
N GLY A 335 -1.26 22.09 0.17
CA GLY A 335 -0.78 21.38 -1.03
C GLY A 335 0.74 21.18 -1.11
N ARG A 336 1.46 21.16 0.04
CA ARG A 336 2.93 21.16 0.06
C ARG A 336 3.50 19.99 0.83
N TRP A 337 4.69 19.56 0.39
CA TRP A 337 5.52 18.56 1.05
C TRP A 337 6.60 19.23 1.89
N GLU A 338 6.76 18.78 3.12
CA GLU A 338 7.86 19.10 4.00
C GLU A 338 8.66 17.84 4.33
N ASN A 339 9.95 18.00 4.57
CA ASN A 339 10.74 16.87 5.03
C ASN A 339 10.41 16.57 6.51
N TRP A 340 9.70 15.48 6.76
CA TRP A 340 9.29 15.09 8.11
C TRP A 340 10.48 14.90 9.06
N THR A 341 11.68 14.53 8.54
CA THR A 341 12.89 14.37 9.34
C THR A 341 13.48 15.71 9.84
N LYS A 342 13.05 16.83 9.27
CA LYS A 342 13.43 18.15 9.72
C LYS A 342 12.50 18.73 10.80
N ASN A 343 11.40 18.04 11.11
CA ASN A 343 10.45 18.48 12.13
C ASN A 343 10.87 17.93 13.51
N PRO A 344 11.28 18.80 14.48
CA PRO A 344 11.80 18.35 15.77
C PRO A 344 10.79 17.52 16.59
N LEU A 345 9.50 17.86 16.51
CA LEU A 345 8.45 17.11 17.23
C LEU A 345 8.32 15.70 16.68
N LYS A 346 8.30 15.55 15.35
CA LYS A 346 8.24 14.24 14.71
C LYS A 346 9.47 13.39 15.01
N GLN A 347 10.66 13.99 15.04
CA GLN A 347 11.89 13.32 15.45
C GLN A 347 11.83 12.82 16.89
N LYS A 348 11.35 13.66 17.80
CA LYS A 348 11.19 13.27 19.22
C LYS A 348 10.24 12.08 19.36
N ILE A 349 9.10 12.09 18.67
CA ILE A 349 8.14 10.98 18.67
C ILE A 349 8.79 9.74 18.07
N PHE A 350 9.46 9.85 16.92
CA PHE A 350 10.12 8.72 16.24
C PHE A 350 11.13 8.05 17.16
N HIS A 351 12.05 8.79 17.77
CA HIS A 351 13.03 8.24 18.71
C HIS A 351 12.37 7.57 19.92
N SER A 352 11.29 8.13 20.44
CA SER A 352 10.57 7.51 21.55
C SER A 352 9.89 6.20 21.20
N LEU A 353 9.56 5.99 19.92
CA LEU A 353 8.98 4.73 19.42
C LEU A 353 10.06 3.67 19.11
N GLU A 354 11.26 4.10 18.69
CA GLU A 354 12.38 3.17 18.45
C GLU A 354 13.05 2.64 19.72
N LEU A 355 12.89 3.34 20.83
CA LEU A 355 13.41 2.93 22.15
C LEU A 355 12.50 1.94 22.88
N ARG A 356 11.35 1.60 22.32
CA ARG A 356 10.37 0.67 22.87
C ARG A 356 10.50 -0.70 22.25
#